data_04c058b74d7652064af92a4a4639ce5c
#
_entry.id   04c058b74d7652064af92a4a4639ce5c
#
_cell.length_a   1.000
_cell.length_b   1.000
_cell.length_c   1.000
_cell.angle_alpha   90.00
_cell.angle_beta   90.00
_cell.angle_gamma   90.00
#
_symmetry.space_group_name_H-M   'P 1'
#
loop_
_entity.id
_entity.type
_entity.pdbx_description
1 polymer ?
#
loop_
_entity_poly.entity_id
_entity_poly.type
_entity_poly.pdbx_seq_one_letter_code
_entity_poly.pdbx_strand_id
1 'polypeptide(L)'
;QSVDDAMRQWQYDRNPNEPAFGFNKRVLAYFACDLYNVYMTTQLKGPETTFLPFNQGSAGAGKDGGAGNPKSTDGSYVTSYFWEKVLQKDSLLDILQKFINYERTEKKETLPDGSTKKTVSSKVIFPRYHQLDVVRQLVNHVRTNGAGHNYLIQHSAGSGKSNSIAWTAYRMASLHNENNDAIFNSVIIITDRRILDQQLQATVSSFDHTLGSVVTIDEKKNSGALRDAINDGKRIIVTTL
;
A
#
# COMPACT_ATOMS: atom_id res chain seq x y z
N GLN A 1 -10.50 -25.83 -12.22
CA GLN A 1 -9.95 -24.59 -12.79
C GLN A 1 -8.78 -24.13 -11.94
N SER A 2 -7.62 -23.88 -12.54
CA SER A 2 -6.45 -23.33 -11.86
C SER A 2 -6.55 -21.81 -11.76
N VAL A 3 -5.72 -21.20 -10.90
CA VAL A 3 -5.62 -19.75 -10.84
C VAL A 3 -5.14 -19.15 -12.17
N ASP A 4 -4.33 -19.88 -12.92
CA ASP A 4 -3.86 -19.48 -14.26
C ASP A 4 -5.03 -19.41 -15.26
N ASP A 5 -5.96 -20.36 -15.20
CA ASP A 5 -7.17 -20.32 -16.02
C ASP A 5 -8.04 -19.10 -15.66
N ALA A 6 -8.18 -18.81 -14.38
CA ALA A 6 -8.91 -17.64 -13.92
C ALA A 6 -8.24 -16.31 -14.35
N MET A 7 -6.89 -16.22 -14.30
CA MET A 7 -6.16 -15.07 -14.83
C MET A 7 -6.33 -14.94 -16.35
N ARG A 8 -6.28 -16.06 -17.10
CA ARG A 8 -6.51 -16.05 -18.54
C ARG A 8 -7.91 -15.57 -18.92
N GLN A 9 -8.95 -15.92 -18.14
CA GLN A 9 -10.30 -15.42 -18.37
C GLN A 9 -10.35 -13.89 -18.26
N TRP A 10 -9.68 -13.29 -17.27
CA TRP A 10 -9.57 -11.84 -17.15
C TRP A 10 -8.79 -11.20 -18.32
N GLN A 11 -7.78 -11.89 -18.85
CA GLN A 11 -6.93 -11.37 -19.92
C GLN A 11 -7.60 -11.47 -21.31
N TYR A 12 -8.36 -12.52 -21.56
CA TYR A 12 -8.83 -12.84 -22.92
C TYR A 12 -10.35 -12.81 -23.07
N ASP A 13 -11.10 -13.15 -22.02
CA ASP A 13 -12.55 -13.30 -22.12
C ASP A 13 -13.31 -12.05 -21.62
N ARG A 14 -12.59 -11.09 -21.03
CA ARG A 14 -13.17 -9.84 -20.52
C ARG A 14 -12.59 -8.64 -21.27
N ASN A 15 -13.49 -7.84 -21.86
CA ASN A 15 -13.07 -6.65 -22.58
C ASN A 15 -12.78 -5.49 -21.57
N PRO A 16 -11.54 -4.98 -21.49
CA PRO A 16 -11.19 -3.87 -20.59
C PRO A 16 -11.97 -2.58 -20.86
N ASN A 17 -12.55 -2.43 -22.04
CA ASN A 17 -13.31 -1.24 -22.44
C ASN A 17 -14.80 -1.32 -22.05
N GLU A 18 -15.26 -2.43 -21.50
CA GLU A 18 -16.63 -2.50 -20.99
C GLU A 18 -16.84 -1.47 -19.88
N PRO A 19 -18.04 -0.84 -19.78
CA PRO A 19 -18.32 0.17 -18.75
C PRO A 19 -18.09 -0.32 -17.32
N ALA A 20 -18.26 -1.63 -17.08
CA ALA A 20 -17.99 -2.24 -15.77
C ALA A 20 -16.49 -2.25 -15.42
N PHE A 21 -15.62 -2.46 -16.41
CA PHE A 21 -14.19 -2.67 -16.24
C PHE A 21 -13.33 -1.43 -16.56
N GLY A 22 -13.95 -0.32 -16.92
CA GLY A 22 -13.22 0.93 -17.15
C GLY A 22 -12.37 1.31 -15.95
N PHE A 23 -11.08 1.61 -16.21
CA PHE A 23 -10.11 1.93 -15.17
C PHE A 23 -10.60 3.01 -14.21
N ASN A 24 -10.49 2.75 -12.90
CA ASN A 24 -10.89 3.64 -11.81
C ASN A 24 -12.34 4.18 -11.92
N LYS A 25 -13.27 3.36 -12.42
CA LYS A 25 -14.68 3.76 -12.51
C LYS A 25 -15.57 2.98 -11.54
N ARG A 26 -15.72 1.68 -11.75
CA ARG A 26 -16.63 0.83 -10.96
C ARG A 26 -15.94 -0.28 -10.22
N VAL A 27 -14.91 -0.87 -10.83
CA VAL A 27 -14.10 -1.93 -10.23
C VAL A 27 -12.73 -1.37 -9.92
N LEU A 28 -12.30 -1.51 -8.66
CA LEU A 28 -11.01 -1.02 -8.16
C LEU A 28 -9.94 -2.12 -8.13
N ALA A 29 -10.36 -3.38 -8.03
CA ALA A 29 -9.46 -4.53 -8.04
C ALA A 29 -10.16 -5.76 -8.60
N TYR A 30 -9.40 -6.61 -9.26
CA TYR A 30 -9.80 -7.89 -9.85
C TYR A 30 -9.00 -8.99 -9.19
N PHE A 31 -9.64 -10.09 -8.87
CA PHE A 31 -9.01 -11.24 -8.24
C PHE A 31 -9.19 -12.49 -9.08
N ALA A 32 -8.14 -13.28 -9.14
CA ALA A 32 -8.15 -14.66 -9.62
C ALA A 32 -7.83 -15.57 -8.44
N CYS A 33 -8.64 -16.57 -8.18
CA CYS A 33 -8.53 -17.44 -7.02
C CYS A 33 -8.79 -18.88 -7.42
N ASP A 34 -7.97 -19.80 -6.91
CA ASP A 34 -8.25 -21.23 -6.88
C ASP A 34 -8.19 -21.78 -5.45
N LEU A 35 -8.06 -23.09 -5.29
CA LEU A 35 -7.98 -23.72 -3.96
C LEU A 35 -6.70 -23.36 -3.20
N TYR A 36 -5.65 -22.89 -3.89
CA TYR A 36 -4.30 -22.78 -3.34
C TYR A 36 -3.77 -21.34 -3.37
N ASN A 37 -4.19 -20.54 -4.35
CA ASN A 37 -3.59 -19.23 -4.62
C ASN A 37 -4.64 -18.16 -4.88
N VAL A 38 -4.28 -16.92 -4.51
CA VAL A 38 -5.01 -15.71 -4.85
C VAL A 38 -4.06 -14.74 -5.54
N TYR A 39 -4.48 -14.21 -6.69
CA TYR A 39 -3.80 -13.16 -7.42
C TYR A 39 -4.72 -11.98 -7.64
N MET A 40 -4.14 -10.79 -7.80
CA MET A 40 -4.89 -9.56 -7.96
C MET A 40 -4.28 -8.63 -9.01
N THR A 41 -5.13 -7.81 -9.61
CA THR A 41 -4.73 -6.64 -10.40
C THR A 41 -5.70 -5.50 -10.16
N THR A 42 -5.26 -4.26 -10.43
CA THR A 42 -6.12 -3.07 -10.32
C THR A 42 -6.52 -2.51 -11.69
N GLN A 43 -6.00 -3.10 -12.77
CA GLN A 43 -6.32 -2.65 -14.13
C GLN A 43 -6.27 -3.83 -15.11
N LEU A 44 -7.32 -3.99 -15.89
CA LEU A 44 -7.31 -4.90 -17.03
C LEU A 44 -6.71 -4.19 -18.24
N LYS A 45 -5.83 -4.90 -18.96
CA LYS A 45 -5.17 -4.46 -20.21
C LYS A 45 -5.22 -5.55 -21.28
N GLY A 46 -6.24 -6.39 -21.24
CA GLY A 46 -6.28 -7.59 -22.09
C GLY A 46 -5.09 -8.52 -21.80
N PRO A 47 -4.44 -9.07 -22.82
CA PRO A 47 -3.30 -9.98 -22.66
C PRO A 47 -2.14 -9.41 -21.84
N GLU A 48 -1.96 -8.08 -21.81
CA GLU A 48 -0.90 -7.40 -21.06
C GLU A 48 -1.24 -7.20 -19.56
N THR A 49 -2.39 -7.69 -19.11
CA THR A 49 -2.78 -7.61 -17.70
C THR A 49 -1.79 -8.39 -16.85
N THR A 50 -1.17 -7.69 -15.88
CA THR A 50 -0.25 -8.29 -14.92
C THR A 50 -0.95 -8.51 -13.61
N PHE A 51 -0.85 -9.71 -13.05
CA PHE A 51 -1.38 -10.08 -11.76
C PHE A 51 -0.26 -10.17 -10.71
N LEU A 52 -0.54 -9.70 -9.52
CA LEU A 52 0.36 -9.78 -8.37
C LEU A 52 -0.18 -10.82 -7.37
N PRO A 53 0.69 -11.60 -6.72
CA PRO A 53 0.26 -12.55 -5.70
C PRO A 53 -0.35 -11.81 -4.50
N PHE A 54 -1.44 -12.36 -3.99
CA PHE A 54 -2.15 -11.90 -2.80
C PHE A 54 -2.14 -12.96 -1.68
N ASN A 55 -1.18 -13.86 -1.69
CA ASN A 55 -1.02 -14.97 -0.76
C ASN A 55 -0.41 -14.53 0.57
N GLN A 56 -0.66 -15.33 1.63
CA GLN A 56 -0.18 -15.09 3.00
C GLN A 56 1.30 -15.40 3.20
N GLY A 57 1.89 -16.22 2.32
CA GLY A 57 3.18 -16.88 2.53
C GLY A 57 2.99 -18.32 3.01
N SER A 58 3.91 -19.21 2.64
CA SER A 58 3.79 -20.65 2.90
C SER A 58 3.77 -21.05 4.38
N ALA A 59 4.33 -20.23 5.26
CA ALA A 59 4.29 -20.41 6.71
C ALA A 59 3.19 -19.59 7.41
N GLY A 60 2.43 -18.80 6.64
CA GLY A 60 1.38 -17.91 7.14
C GLY A 60 1.85 -16.47 7.32
N ALA A 61 0.89 -15.61 7.61
CA ALA A 61 1.09 -14.18 7.76
C ALA A 61 2.10 -13.85 8.87
N GLY A 62 3.04 -12.94 8.56
CA GLY A 62 4.06 -12.49 9.52
C GLY A 62 5.11 -13.54 9.91
N LYS A 63 5.20 -14.65 9.19
CA LYS A 63 6.18 -15.71 9.43
C LYS A 63 7.13 -15.84 8.25
N ASP A 64 8.35 -16.28 8.53
CA ASP A 64 9.31 -16.63 7.49
C ASP A 64 8.81 -17.80 6.67
N GLY A 65 8.72 -17.62 5.36
CA GLY A 65 8.24 -18.64 4.44
C GLY A 65 8.35 -18.22 2.99
N GLY A 66 8.18 -19.16 2.08
CA GLY A 66 8.14 -18.94 0.64
C GLY A 66 6.81 -18.36 0.16
N ALA A 67 6.64 -18.32 -1.15
CA ALA A 67 5.39 -17.93 -1.79
C ALA A 67 4.26 -18.97 -1.49
N GLY A 68 3.02 -18.56 -1.70
CA GLY A 68 1.83 -19.40 -1.52
C GLY A 68 1.12 -19.14 -0.20
N ASN A 69 0.35 -20.12 0.26
CA ASN A 69 -0.43 -20.07 1.48
C ASN A 69 -0.05 -21.26 2.39
N PRO A 70 -0.27 -21.17 3.72
CA PRO A 70 0.01 -22.27 4.62
C PRO A 70 -0.95 -23.44 4.33
N LYS A 71 -0.49 -24.65 4.61
CA LYS A 71 -1.35 -25.85 4.53
C LYS A 71 -2.51 -25.71 5.50
N SER A 72 -3.69 -26.12 5.09
CA SER A 72 -4.85 -26.21 5.98
C SER A 72 -4.59 -27.30 7.03
N THR A 73 -4.92 -27.00 8.28
CA THR A 73 -4.82 -27.92 9.41
C THR A 73 -6.19 -28.39 9.90
N ASP A 74 -7.25 -27.72 9.47
CA ASP A 74 -8.65 -27.94 9.90
C ASP A 74 -9.57 -28.37 8.76
N GLY A 75 -9.01 -28.64 7.57
CA GLY A 75 -9.78 -29.02 6.38
C GLY A 75 -10.43 -27.86 5.63
N SER A 76 -10.23 -26.62 6.07
CA SER A 76 -10.67 -25.42 5.33
C SER A 76 -9.83 -25.23 4.06
N TYR A 77 -10.35 -24.42 3.12
CA TYR A 77 -9.55 -24.01 1.97
C TYR A 77 -8.40 -23.12 2.40
N VAL A 78 -7.20 -23.34 1.87
CA VAL A 78 -6.02 -22.51 2.19
C VAL A 78 -6.18 -21.06 1.76
N THR A 79 -7.11 -20.78 0.85
CA THR A 79 -7.50 -19.45 0.37
C THR A 79 -8.71 -18.86 1.11
N SER A 80 -9.26 -19.54 2.12
CA SER A 80 -10.45 -19.09 2.85
C SER A 80 -10.26 -17.72 3.53
N TYR A 81 -9.03 -17.38 3.95
CA TYR A 81 -8.72 -16.06 4.50
C TYR A 81 -9.18 -14.91 3.60
N PHE A 82 -9.24 -15.14 2.28
CA PHE A 82 -9.61 -14.10 1.33
C PHE A 82 -11.06 -13.65 1.52
N TRP A 83 -12.01 -14.59 1.61
CA TRP A 83 -13.41 -14.23 1.86
C TRP A 83 -13.77 -14.14 3.35
N GLU A 84 -13.12 -14.93 4.22
CA GLU A 84 -13.42 -14.94 5.65
C GLU A 84 -12.81 -13.77 6.42
N LYS A 85 -11.69 -13.19 5.94
CA LYS A 85 -10.98 -12.10 6.61
C LYS A 85 -10.86 -10.84 5.77
N VAL A 86 -10.43 -10.96 4.50
CA VAL A 86 -10.14 -9.78 3.66
C VAL A 86 -11.41 -9.15 3.13
N LEU A 87 -12.34 -9.94 2.59
CA LEU A 87 -13.59 -9.46 1.99
C LEU A 87 -14.74 -9.32 2.98
N GLN A 88 -14.53 -9.56 4.26
CA GLN A 88 -15.54 -9.25 5.26
C GLN A 88 -15.86 -7.75 5.25
N LYS A 89 -17.11 -7.40 5.56
CA LYS A 89 -17.64 -6.04 5.46
C LYS A 89 -16.73 -5.00 6.09
N ASP A 90 -16.39 -5.17 7.38
CA ASP A 90 -15.57 -4.18 8.10
C ASP A 90 -14.14 -4.10 7.56
N SER A 91 -13.57 -5.25 7.19
CA SER A 91 -12.25 -5.33 6.57
C SER A 91 -12.24 -4.66 5.20
N LEU A 92 -13.26 -4.90 4.38
CA LEU A 92 -13.38 -4.28 3.06
C LEU A 92 -13.58 -2.76 3.17
N LEU A 93 -14.40 -2.31 4.09
CA LEU A 93 -14.60 -0.88 4.36
C LEU A 93 -13.29 -0.20 4.82
N ASP A 94 -12.53 -0.85 5.69
CA ASP A 94 -11.20 -0.36 6.11
C ASP A 94 -10.23 -0.29 4.92
N ILE A 95 -10.23 -1.28 4.03
CA ILE A 95 -9.41 -1.26 2.81
C ILE A 95 -9.82 -0.10 1.90
N LEU A 96 -11.10 0.04 1.63
CA LEU A 96 -11.63 1.10 0.77
C LEU A 96 -11.33 2.50 1.32
N GLN A 97 -11.45 2.68 2.62
CA GLN A 97 -11.28 3.98 3.26
C GLN A 97 -9.82 4.37 3.48
N LYS A 98 -8.95 3.39 3.79
CA LYS A 98 -7.63 3.69 4.36
C LYS A 98 -6.44 3.10 3.61
N PHE A 99 -6.67 2.25 2.61
CA PHE A 99 -5.58 1.60 1.87
C PHE A 99 -5.63 1.91 0.37
N ILE A 100 -6.80 2.03 -0.22
CA ILE A 100 -6.88 2.34 -1.65
C ILE A 100 -6.42 3.76 -1.90
N ASN A 101 -5.48 3.91 -2.85
CA ASN A 101 -4.99 5.20 -3.29
C ASN A 101 -4.98 5.28 -4.82
N TYR A 102 -5.31 6.45 -5.34
CA TYR A 102 -5.20 6.76 -6.77
C TYR A 102 -3.97 7.65 -6.99
N GLU A 103 -2.97 7.07 -7.62
CA GLU A 103 -1.72 7.76 -7.92
C GLU A 103 -1.73 8.22 -9.38
N ARG A 104 -1.44 9.51 -9.59
CA ARG A 104 -1.26 10.12 -10.91
C ARG A 104 0.15 10.70 -10.99
N THR A 105 0.93 10.23 -11.95
CA THR A 105 2.30 10.68 -12.18
C THR A 105 2.39 11.36 -13.54
N GLU A 106 2.92 12.57 -13.59
CA GLU A 106 3.23 13.29 -14.83
C GLU A 106 4.74 13.23 -15.06
N LYS A 107 5.14 12.65 -16.18
CA LYS A 107 6.53 12.68 -16.66
C LYS A 107 6.63 13.66 -17.81
N LYS A 108 7.63 14.54 -17.72
CA LYS A 108 7.99 15.45 -18.81
C LYS A 108 9.30 14.93 -19.42
N GLU A 109 9.30 14.67 -20.70
CA GLU A 109 10.45 14.25 -21.46
C GLU A 109 10.74 15.30 -22.52
N THR A 110 11.97 15.82 -22.54
CA THR A 110 12.39 16.75 -23.59
C THR A 110 12.86 15.92 -24.78
N LEU A 111 12.18 16.07 -25.90
CA LEU A 111 12.53 15.40 -27.15
C LEU A 111 13.76 16.03 -27.81
N PRO A 112 14.44 15.34 -28.74
CA PRO A 112 15.62 15.85 -29.43
C PRO A 112 15.38 17.15 -30.22
N ASP A 113 14.14 17.43 -30.60
CA ASP A 113 13.70 18.65 -31.27
C ASP A 113 13.46 19.84 -30.31
N GLY A 114 13.75 19.66 -29.01
CA GLY A 114 13.52 20.68 -27.98
C GLY A 114 12.07 20.79 -27.49
N SER A 115 11.13 20.05 -28.06
CA SER A 115 9.75 20.00 -27.57
C SER A 115 9.63 19.17 -26.31
N THR A 116 8.62 19.44 -25.50
CA THR A 116 8.36 18.69 -24.25
C THR A 116 7.14 17.78 -24.40
N LYS A 117 7.38 16.47 -24.34
CA LYS A 117 6.31 15.47 -24.27
C LYS A 117 5.89 15.24 -22.82
N LYS A 118 4.61 15.47 -22.51
CA LYS A 118 4.03 15.14 -21.21
C LYS A 118 3.36 13.79 -21.31
N THR A 119 3.78 12.85 -20.50
CA THR A 119 3.13 11.54 -20.34
C THR A 119 2.50 11.47 -18.97
N VAL A 120 1.19 11.23 -18.93
CA VAL A 120 0.44 11.04 -17.68
C VAL A 120 0.19 9.55 -17.52
N SER A 121 0.64 8.99 -16.41
CA SER A 121 0.29 7.63 -16.00
C SER A 121 -0.52 7.66 -14.72
N SER A 122 -1.49 6.78 -14.63
CA SER A 122 -2.35 6.65 -13.45
C SER A 122 -2.45 5.20 -13.03
N LYS A 123 -2.43 4.96 -11.74
CA LYS A 123 -2.64 3.62 -11.17
C LYS A 123 -3.49 3.69 -9.90
N VAL A 124 -4.32 2.69 -9.69
CA VAL A 124 -4.96 2.44 -8.41
C VAL A 124 -4.04 1.53 -7.60
N ILE A 125 -3.69 1.94 -6.40
CA ILE A 125 -2.92 1.15 -5.44
C ILE A 125 -3.90 0.41 -4.54
N PHE A 126 -3.81 -0.91 -4.56
CA PHE A 126 -4.50 -1.80 -3.63
C PHE A 126 -3.43 -2.55 -2.83
N PRO A 127 -3.55 -2.71 -1.51
CA PRO A 127 -2.51 -3.37 -0.72
C PRO A 127 -2.39 -4.84 -1.11
N ARG A 128 -1.15 -5.36 -1.21
CA ARG A 128 -0.92 -6.79 -1.21
C ARG A 128 -1.14 -7.36 0.18
N TYR A 129 -1.37 -8.67 0.30
CA TYR A 129 -1.71 -9.27 1.58
C TYR A 129 -0.70 -8.96 2.69
N HIS A 130 0.61 -9.14 2.45
CA HIS A 130 1.63 -8.85 3.44
C HIS A 130 1.70 -7.38 3.87
N GLN A 131 1.34 -6.44 2.99
CA GLN A 131 1.27 -5.01 3.31
C GLN A 131 0.04 -4.72 4.19
N LEU A 132 -1.10 -5.27 3.83
CA LEU A 132 -2.34 -5.15 4.60
C LEU A 132 -2.16 -5.71 6.01
N ASP A 133 -1.59 -6.90 6.09
CA ASP A 133 -1.37 -7.64 7.34
C ASP A 133 -0.43 -6.88 8.28
N VAL A 134 0.77 -6.48 7.81
CA VAL A 134 1.74 -5.79 8.67
C VAL A 134 1.23 -4.46 9.19
N VAL A 135 0.55 -3.65 8.35
CA VAL A 135 0.00 -2.37 8.78
C VAL A 135 -1.08 -2.57 9.83
N ARG A 136 -1.95 -3.56 9.65
CA ARG A 136 -3.01 -3.89 10.62
C ARG A 136 -2.44 -4.40 11.94
N GLN A 137 -1.45 -5.27 11.91
CA GLN A 137 -0.79 -5.76 13.11
C GLN A 137 -0.16 -4.61 13.92
N LEU A 138 0.59 -3.71 13.25
CA LEU A 138 1.16 -2.54 13.90
C LEU A 138 0.11 -1.65 14.53
N VAL A 139 -0.92 -1.28 13.78
CA VAL A 139 -2.00 -0.41 14.26
C VAL A 139 -2.72 -1.04 15.46
N ASN A 140 -3.03 -2.33 15.40
CA ASN A 140 -3.72 -3.02 16.49
C ASN A 140 -2.84 -3.10 17.74
N HIS A 141 -1.55 -3.43 17.58
CA HIS A 141 -0.63 -3.50 18.71
C HIS A 141 -0.47 -2.13 19.38
N VAL A 142 -0.26 -1.08 18.62
CA VAL A 142 -0.10 0.29 19.14
C VAL A 142 -1.39 0.79 19.80
N ARG A 143 -2.55 0.47 19.23
CA ARG A 143 -3.84 0.86 19.84
C ARG A 143 -4.00 0.26 21.24
N THR A 144 -3.58 -1.00 21.42
CA THR A 144 -3.72 -1.72 22.69
C THR A 144 -2.62 -1.34 23.69
N ASN A 145 -1.37 -1.18 23.22
CA ASN A 145 -0.20 -1.07 24.11
C ASN A 145 0.41 0.35 24.14
N GLY A 146 -0.09 1.27 23.33
CA GLY A 146 0.44 2.63 23.25
C GLY A 146 1.78 2.75 22.52
N ALA A 147 2.46 3.86 22.75
CA ALA A 147 3.81 4.15 22.23
C ALA A 147 4.91 3.43 23.02
N GLY A 148 6.16 3.51 22.54
CA GLY A 148 7.35 3.01 23.26
C GLY A 148 7.80 1.60 22.88
N HIS A 149 7.23 1.01 21.86
CA HIS A 149 7.60 -0.33 21.36
C HIS A 149 8.44 -0.24 20.08
N ASN A 150 9.38 -1.16 19.95
CA ASN A 150 10.19 -1.32 18.73
C ASN A 150 9.64 -2.43 17.85
N TYR A 151 9.63 -2.20 16.54
CA TYR A 151 9.17 -3.17 15.55
C TYR A 151 10.23 -3.35 14.47
N LEU A 152 10.45 -4.58 14.05
CA LEU A 152 11.26 -4.90 12.88
C LEU A 152 10.35 -5.49 11.80
N ILE A 153 10.34 -4.85 10.62
CA ILE A 153 9.57 -5.32 9.48
C ILE A 153 10.55 -5.67 8.36
N GLN A 154 10.63 -6.95 8.05
CA GLN A 154 11.49 -7.47 7.01
C GLN A 154 10.66 -7.90 5.81
N HIS A 155 10.77 -7.17 4.71
CA HIS A 155 10.16 -7.51 3.43
C HIS A 155 11.21 -7.53 2.33
N SER A 156 11.05 -8.41 1.34
CA SER A 156 11.95 -8.54 0.20
C SER A 156 12.03 -7.26 -0.63
N ALA A 157 13.08 -7.12 -1.46
CA ALA A 157 13.15 -6.06 -2.45
C ALA A 157 11.95 -6.13 -3.41
N GLY A 158 11.43 -4.99 -3.84
CA GLY A 158 10.26 -4.94 -4.75
C GLY A 158 8.91 -5.31 -4.10
N SER A 159 8.85 -5.55 -2.80
CA SER A 159 7.61 -5.88 -2.08
C SER A 159 6.65 -4.70 -1.90
N GLY A 160 7.05 -3.48 -2.28
CA GLY A 160 6.25 -2.28 -2.09
C GLY A 160 6.35 -1.68 -0.68
N LYS A 161 7.52 -1.77 -0.04
CA LYS A 161 7.77 -1.23 1.31
C LYS A 161 7.37 0.24 1.47
N SER A 162 7.60 1.07 0.44
CA SER A 162 7.23 2.50 0.49
C SER A 162 5.74 2.71 0.74
N ASN A 163 4.87 1.89 0.14
CA ASN A 163 3.43 1.94 0.41
C ASN A 163 3.12 1.49 1.84
N SER A 164 3.76 0.43 2.34
CA SER A 164 3.57 -0.01 3.73
C SER A 164 3.98 1.07 4.73
N ILE A 165 5.08 1.78 4.47
CA ILE A 165 5.53 2.92 5.29
C ILE A 165 4.50 4.06 5.25
N ALA A 166 4.03 4.43 4.05
CA ALA A 166 3.03 5.48 3.89
C ALA A 166 1.73 5.14 4.65
N TRP A 167 1.15 3.96 4.42
CA TRP A 167 -0.04 3.52 5.16
C TRP A 167 0.17 3.50 6.67
N THR A 168 1.32 3.00 7.14
CA THR A 168 1.64 3.01 8.58
C THR A 168 1.70 4.43 9.11
N ALA A 169 2.39 5.35 8.43
CA ALA A 169 2.51 6.73 8.87
C ALA A 169 1.15 7.44 8.99
N TYR A 170 0.30 7.32 7.97
CA TYR A 170 -1.05 7.93 8.02
C TYR A 170 -1.94 7.30 9.09
N ARG A 171 -1.86 5.98 9.25
CA ARG A 171 -2.63 5.28 10.30
C ARG A 171 -2.17 5.69 11.69
N MET A 172 -0.87 5.78 11.92
CA MET A 172 -0.30 6.21 13.22
C MET A 172 -0.58 7.69 13.51
N ALA A 173 -0.45 8.55 12.50
CA ALA A 173 -0.73 9.98 12.66
C ALA A 173 -2.20 10.29 13.05
N SER A 174 -3.13 9.40 12.75
CA SER A 174 -4.55 9.54 13.09
C SER A 174 -5.02 8.57 14.17
N LEU A 175 -4.11 7.86 14.83
CA LEU A 175 -4.48 6.84 15.81
C LEU A 175 -4.75 7.47 17.18
N HIS A 176 -5.91 7.14 17.74
CA HIS A 176 -6.35 7.57 19.06
C HIS A 176 -6.54 6.36 19.97
N ASN A 177 -6.34 6.57 21.27
CA ASN A 177 -6.63 5.60 22.31
C ASN A 177 -8.15 5.52 22.60
N GLU A 178 -8.55 4.71 23.57
CA GLU A 178 -9.94 4.53 23.97
C GLU A 178 -10.58 5.82 24.55
N ASN A 179 -9.75 6.72 25.09
CA ASN A 179 -10.19 8.02 25.62
C ASN A 179 -10.25 9.11 24.53
N ASN A 180 -10.04 8.74 23.27
CA ASN A 180 -9.95 9.64 22.12
C ASN A 180 -8.77 10.63 22.17
N ASP A 181 -7.70 10.30 22.91
CA ASP A 181 -6.46 11.06 22.89
C ASP A 181 -5.56 10.54 21.77
N ALA A 182 -4.88 11.44 21.06
CA ALA A 182 -3.91 11.07 20.05
C ALA A 182 -2.71 10.31 20.67
N ILE A 183 -2.40 9.12 20.16
CA ILE A 183 -1.26 8.32 20.66
C ILE A 183 0.07 8.95 20.24
N PHE A 184 0.11 9.56 19.05
CA PHE A 184 1.30 10.22 18.53
C PHE A 184 0.99 11.67 18.13
N ASN A 185 1.85 12.58 18.51
CA ASN A 185 1.77 13.97 18.08
C ASN A 185 2.31 14.16 16.65
N SER A 186 3.38 13.44 16.31
CA SER A 186 3.99 13.45 14.99
C SER A 186 4.56 12.08 14.65
N VAL A 187 4.59 11.75 13.37
CA VAL A 187 5.24 10.56 12.81
C VAL A 187 6.42 11.03 11.96
N ILE A 188 7.62 10.59 12.29
CA ILE A 188 8.84 10.98 11.58
C ILE A 188 9.32 9.78 10.77
N ILE A 189 9.44 9.95 9.45
CA ILE A 189 9.99 8.96 8.53
C ILE A 189 11.42 9.38 8.21
N ILE A 190 12.39 8.51 8.52
CA ILE A 190 13.81 8.77 8.29
C ILE A 190 14.32 7.81 7.22
N THR A 191 15.02 8.34 6.23
CA THR A 191 15.65 7.56 5.15
C THR A 191 17.16 7.80 5.13
N ASP A 192 17.92 6.80 4.68
CA ASP A 192 19.38 6.86 4.58
C ASP A 192 19.90 7.19 3.16
N ARG A 193 19.03 7.19 2.14
CA ARG A 193 19.40 7.33 0.74
C ARG A 193 18.52 8.33 -0.01
N ARG A 194 19.18 9.28 -0.68
CA ARG A 194 18.53 10.37 -1.44
C ARG A 194 17.53 9.90 -2.50
N ILE A 195 17.87 8.85 -3.27
CA ILE A 195 17.00 8.34 -4.34
C ILE A 195 15.77 7.67 -3.74
N LEU A 196 15.94 6.89 -2.68
CA LEU A 196 14.84 6.24 -1.96
C LEU A 196 13.97 7.28 -1.25
N ASP A 197 14.58 8.36 -0.76
CA ASP A 197 13.89 9.45 -0.13
C ASP A 197 12.91 10.13 -1.10
N GLN A 198 13.32 10.51 -2.29
CA GLN A 198 12.44 11.12 -3.30
C GLN A 198 11.26 10.21 -3.67
N GLN A 199 11.49 8.92 -3.84
CA GLN A 199 10.43 7.96 -4.14
C GLN A 199 9.47 7.79 -2.96
N LEU A 200 10.00 7.71 -1.76
CA LEU A 200 9.20 7.60 -0.54
C LEU A 200 8.40 8.88 -0.27
N GLN A 201 9.02 10.05 -0.43
CA GLN A 201 8.36 11.34 -0.32
C GLN A 201 7.19 11.44 -1.31
N ALA A 202 7.41 11.09 -2.58
CA ALA A 202 6.37 11.08 -3.60
C ALA A 202 5.23 10.11 -3.22
N THR A 203 5.57 8.91 -2.72
CA THR A 203 4.59 7.93 -2.27
C THR A 203 3.81 8.47 -1.07
N VAL A 204 4.47 8.95 -0.04
CA VAL A 204 3.82 9.49 1.16
C VAL A 204 2.92 10.69 0.79
N SER A 205 3.42 11.61 -0.03
CA SER A 205 2.63 12.78 -0.47
C SER A 205 1.43 12.41 -1.35
N SER A 206 1.49 11.29 -2.09
CA SER A 206 0.36 10.83 -2.90
C SER A 206 -0.85 10.37 -2.06
N PHE A 207 -0.63 10.06 -0.79
CA PHE A 207 -1.68 9.71 0.17
C PHE A 207 -2.23 10.92 0.94
N ASP A 208 -1.64 12.11 0.75
CA ASP A 208 -2.06 13.32 1.46
C ASP A 208 -3.35 13.88 0.85
N HIS A 209 -4.46 13.57 1.49
CA HIS A 209 -5.78 14.13 1.15
C HIS A 209 -6.07 15.45 1.87
N THR A 210 -5.20 15.84 2.82
CA THR A 210 -5.32 17.09 3.58
C THR A 210 -4.06 17.92 3.35
N LEU A 211 -4.16 18.94 2.52
CA LEU A 211 -3.04 19.82 2.16
C LEU A 211 -2.27 20.29 3.40
N GLY A 212 -0.96 20.00 3.43
CA GLY A 212 -0.05 20.47 4.48
C GLY A 212 0.08 19.58 5.71
N SER A 213 -0.50 18.37 5.71
CA SER A 213 -0.30 17.39 6.79
C SER A 213 1.07 16.71 6.73
N VAL A 214 1.69 16.67 5.55
CA VAL A 214 3.02 16.12 5.30
C VAL A 214 4.01 17.24 5.04
N VAL A 215 5.15 17.21 5.73
CA VAL A 215 6.30 18.10 5.49
C VAL A 215 7.51 17.27 5.11
N THR A 216 8.15 17.65 4.04
CA THR A 216 9.42 17.10 3.60
C THR A 216 10.57 18.04 3.96
N ILE A 217 11.58 17.49 4.61
CA ILE A 217 12.81 18.19 4.97
C ILE A 217 13.94 17.58 4.15
N ASP A 218 14.39 18.32 3.14
CA ASP A 218 15.54 17.96 2.32
C ASP A 218 16.84 18.52 2.90
N GLU A 219 17.98 18.07 2.37
CA GLU A 219 19.31 18.48 2.82
C GLU A 219 19.61 19.99 2.67
N LYS A 220 18.81 20.72 1.89
CA LYS A 220 18.95 22.17 1.74
C LYS A 220 18.36 22.91 2.92
N LYS A 221 17.57 22.25 3.74
CA LYS A 221 17.00 22.78 4.96
C LYS A 221 17.93 22.42 6.13
N ASN A 222 18.22 23.38 6.98
CA ASN A 222 19.07 23.18 8.15
C ASN A 222 18.38 22.31 9.22
N SER A 223 19.14 21.83 10.19
CA SER A 223 18.64 21.02 11.32
C SER A 223 17.52 21.69 12.12
N GLY A 224 17.39 23.01 12.04
CA GLY A 224 16.29 23.76 12.65
C GLY A 224 14.93 23.43 12.01
N ALA A 225 14.90 23.09 10.73
CA ALA A 225 13.64 22.83 10.03
C ALA A 225 12.86 21.62 10.61
N LEU A 226 13.56 20.58 11.08
CA LEU A 226 12.93 19.44 11.75
C LEU A 226 12.30 19.87 13.09
N ARG A 227 13.05 20.63 13.90
CA ARG A 227 12.54 21.17 15.15
C ARG A 227 11.32 22.06 14.92
N ASP A 228 11.38 22.93 13.93
CA ASP A 228 10.28 23.85 13.61
C ASP A 228 9.05 23.09 13.15
N ALA A 229 9.20 22.07 12.29
CA ALA A 229 8.09 21.20 11.87
C ALA A 229 7.44 20.45 13.04
N ILE A 230 8.23 19.98 14.00
CA ILE A 230 7.72 19.34 15.22
C ILE A 230 6.95 20.37 16.09
N ASN A 231 7.53 21.53 16.30
CA ASN A 231 6.91 22.60 17.11
C ASN A 231 5.62 23.13 16.45
N ASP A 232 5.57 23.18 15.12
CA ASP A 232 4.39 23.55 14.35
C ASP A 232 3.30 22.47 14.36
N GLY A 233 3.54 21.32 15.01
CA GLY A 233 2.57 20.23 15.13
C GLY A 233 2.31 19.49 13.81
N LYS A 234 3.30 19.42 12.90
CA LYS A 234 3.18 18.66 11.66
C LYS A 234 3.00 17.17 11.96
N ARG A 235 1.97 16.59 11.34
CA ARG A 235 1.56 15.21 11.67
C ARG A 235 2.49 14.16 11.08
N ILE A 236 2.99 14.38 9.86
CA ILE A 236 3.93 13.47 9.19
C ILE A 236 5.11 14.30 8.67
N ILE A 237 6.32 13.89 9.03
CA ILE A 237 7.56 14.55 8.64
C ILE A 237 8.45 13.52 7.95
N VAL A 238 8.88 13.80 6.73
CA VAL A 238 9.82 12.95 5.99
C VAL A 238 11.17 13.66 5.92
N THR A 239 12.22 13.00 6.36
CA THR A 239 13.58 13.57 6.41
C THR A 239 14.64 12.53 6.07
N THR A 240 15.80 12.99 5.63
CA THR A 240 17.04 12.19 5.53
C THR A 240 17.88 12.35 6.79
N LEU A 241 18.79 11.38 7.01
CA LEU A 241 19.84 11.49 8.03
C LEU A 241 20.88 12.49 7.59
#